data_b4693db6dda0d25ad37c821410c9dc93
#
_entry.id   b4693db6dda0d25ad37c821410c9dc93
#
_cell.length_a   1.000
_cell.length_b   1.000
_cell.length_c   1.000
_cell.angle_alpha   90.00
_cell.angle_beta   90.00
_cell.angle_gamma   90.00
#
_symmetry.space_group_name_H-M   'P 1'
#
loop_
_entity.id
_entity.type
_entity.pdbx_description
1 polymer ?
#
loop_
_entity_poly.entity_id
_entity_poly.type
_entity_poly.pdbx_seq_one_letter_code
_entity_poly.pdbx_strand_id
1 'polypeptide(L)'
;MKIADIINSLQELNFDLKYEVKNNNELYVRVKSDQIRKIVLICVDLYKFNYICEFSVVEKETTINCVFSNSKQGYYVICSYVTDKKPIDLSNIIYQSKLFQREINKDYDYKIKEVSGTAAYQVAVGPVHAGIIEPGHFRFSVMGEPIENLEIKLMYKYRGIEELCKDINANTLNLMFERVSGESSVAYGEVYAMLVEKLLGADVSIEVKAFRVVLLELERMYNYMDDLGGVGNDIGYSYVAKKFGYFSEAVHQLCERISGSRYMRNAIVPLGINIDFDEKKKKDVLDTLKSLKARVLSIIKMSVNSVSFLDRVEDTGMVSRSMAKKLCMTGVVARACNLKYDVRVSFPYELYKEIKRDINIETKGGVFERYKLKARELKDAFAFIEKALSYINVDIKREKNEFYLKEGLEGITSVETVKGELVVYGLTGKDNKFDRIYFKTPSFTNWTGMSEAVLEEIIPDFPLINKSFNMSYSENDK
;
A
#
# COMPACT_ATOMS: atom_id res chain seq x y z
N MET A 1 -17.54 5.63 -17.64
CA MET A 1 -17.47 4.77 -18.84
C MET A 1 -17.52 3.33 -18.35
N LYS A 2 -18.48 2.54 -18.82
CA LYS A 2 -18.61 1.12 -18.43
C LYS A 2 -17.56 0.27 -19.17
N ILE A 3 -17.26 -0.93 -18.69
CA ILE A 3 -16.33 -1.86 -19.38
C ILE A 3 -16.75 -2.08 -20.84
N ALA A 4 -18.07 -2.21 -21.11
CA ALA A 4 -18.59 -2.37 -22.47
C ALA A 4 -18.21 -1.17 -23.40
N ASP A 5 -18.22 0.05 -22.88
CA ASP A 5 -17.88 1.25 -23.68
C ASP A 5 -16.39 1.23 -24.07
N ILE A 6 -15.53 0.70 -23.20
CA ILE A 6 -14.09 0.54 -23.49
C ILE A 6 -13.88 -0.49 -24.58
N ILE A 7 -14.54 -1.64 -24.47
CA ILE A 7 -14.45 -2.72 -25.47
C ILE A 7 -14.86 -2.18 -26.85
N ASN A 8 -16.00 -1.51 -26.93
CA ASN A 8 -16.49 -0.93 -28.18
C ASN A 8 -15.49 0.08 -28.78
N SER A 9 -14.98 1.01 -27.95
CA SER A 9 -14.00 2.01 -28.41
C SER A 9 -12.68 1.37 -28.86
N LEU A 10 -12.20 0.33 -28.19
CA LEU A 10 -10.99 -0.39 -28.61
C LEU A 10 -11.21 -1.16 -29.93
N GLN A 11 -12.40 -1.71 -30.14
CA GLN A 11 -12.76 -2.39 -31.40
C GLN A 11 -12.87 -1.41 -32.56
N GLU A 12 -13.46 -0.21 -32.37
CA GLU A 12 -13.54 0.86 -33.37
C GLU A 12 -12.16 1.33 -33.84
N LEU A 13 -11.13 1.22 -33.01
CA LEU A 13 -9.76 1.58 -33.33
C LEU A 13 -9.01 0.50 -34.14
N ASN A 14 -9.68 -0.57 -34.59
CA ASN A 14 -9.14 -1.69 -35.39
C ASN A 14 -7.89 -2.37 -34.78
N PHE A 15 -7.85 -2.49 -33.46
CA PHE A 15 -6.85 -3.32 -32.81
C PHE A 15 -7.22 -4.80 -32.94
N ASP A 16 -6.23 -5.65 -33.20
CA ASP A 16 -6.38 -7.11 -33.13
C ASP A 16 -6.37 -7.53 -31.65
N LEU A 17 -7.53 -7.48 -31.01
CA LEU A 17 -7.70 -7.65 -29.59
C LEU A 17 -8.40 -8.96 -29.26
N LYS A 18 -7.87 -9.67 -28.26
CA LYS A 18 -8.63 -10.64 -27.50
C LYS A 18 -8.94 -10.05 -26.13
N TYR A 19 -10.18 -10.13 -25.71
CA TYR A 19 -10.58 -9.59 -24.41
C TYR A 19 -11.46 -10.57 -23.64
N GLU A 20 -11.41 -10.48 -22.35
CA GLU A 20 -12.23 -11.26 -21.42
C GLU A 20 -12.58 -10.40 -20.20
N VAL A 21 -13.82 -10.49 -19.72
CA VAL A 21 -14.26 -9.84 -18.48
C VAL A 21 -14.31 -10.91 -17.40
N LYS A 22 -13.53 -10.74 -16.35
CA LYS A 22 -13.48 -11.66 -15.19
C LYS A 22 -13.98 -10.96 -13.92
N ASN A 23 -14.54 -11.75 -13.02
CA ASN A 23 -14.90 -11.28 -11.68
C ASN A 23 -15.77 -10.02 -11.65
N ASN A 24 -16.52 -9.73 -12.73
CA ASN A 24 -17.41 -8.57 -12.94
C ASN A 24 -16.71 -7.20 -12.93
N ASN A 25 -15.46 -7.08 -12.52
CA ASN A 25 -14.74 -5.81 -12.41
C ASN A 25 -13.32 -5.83 -12.96
N GLU A 26 -12.97 -6.81 -13.76
CA GLU A 26 -11.67 -6.95 -14.40
C GLU A 26 -11.82 -7.15 -15.89
N LEU A 27 -11.22 -6.27 -16.69
CA LEU A 27 -11.13 -6.40 -18.14
C LEU A 27 -9.70 -6.79 -18.51
N TYR A 28 -9.55 -8.01 -18.98
CA TYR A 28 -8.29 -8.51 -19.54
C TYR A 28 -8.28 -8.26 -21.04
N VAL A 29 -7.25 -7.57 -21.53
CA VAL A 29 -7.09 -7.21 -22.94
C VAL A 29 -5.74 -7.74 -23.41
N ARG A 30 -5.72 -8.75 -24.28
CA ARG A 30 -4.49 -9.30 -24.85
C ARG A 30 -4.24 -8.67 -26.20
N VAL A 31 -3.03 -8.12 -26.39
CA VAL A 31 -2.64 -7.35 -27.56
C VAL A 31 -1.31 -7.88 -28.15
N LYS A 32 -1.03 -7.54 -29.41
CA LYS A 32 0.29 -7.75 -29.97
C LYS A 32 1.30 -6.76 -29.36
N SER A 33 2.56 -7.18 -29.27
CA SER A 33 3.61 -6.38 -28.65
C SER A 33 3.83 -5.02 -29.31
N ASP A 34 3.63 -4.91 -30.62
CA ASP A 34 3.73 -3.64 -31.37
C ASP A 34 2.59 -2.66 -31.10
N GLN A 35 1.47 -3.11 -30.54
CA GLN A 35 0.29 -2.32 -30.26
C GLN A 35 0.24 -1.80 -28.81
N ILE A 36 1.01 -2.39 -27.88
CA ILE A 36 0.90 -2.09 -26.46
C ILE A 36 1.08 -0.60 -26.14
N ARG A 37 2.03 0.08 -26.77
CA ARG A 37 2.26 1.51 -26.54
C ARG A 37 1.03 2.37 -26.86
N LYS A 38 0.32 2.07 -27.95
CA LYS A 38 -0.90 2.79 -28.36
C LYS A 38 -2.02 2.56 -27.36
N ILE A 39 -2.20 1.32 -26.90
CA ILE A 39 -3.25 1.00 -25.92
C ILE A 39 -2.96 1.64 -24.56
N VAL A 40 -1.72 1.59 -24.09
CA VAL A 40 -1.31 2.28 -22.87
C VAL A 40 -1.56 3.78 -22.95
N LEU A 41 -1.23 4.40 -24.08
CA LEU A 41 -1.50 5.82 -24.31
C LEU A 41 -3.02 6.13 -24.25
N ILE A 42 -3.84 5.27 -24.84
CA ILE A 42 -5.31 5.41 -24.79
C ILE A 42 -5.80 5.29 -23.34
N CYS A 43 -5.32 4.31 -22.57
CA CYS A 43 -5.69 4.14 -21.17
C CYS A 43 -5.36 5.39 -20.34
N VAL A 44 -4.17 5.95 -20.51
CA VAL A 44 -3.69 7.08 -19.72
C VAL A 44 -4.25 8.41 -20.20
N ASP A 45 -4.17 8.69 -21.50
CA ASP A 45 -4.50 10.02 -22.05
C ASP A 45 -5.97 10.18 -22.40
N LEU A 46 -6.58 9.20 -23.03
CA LEU A 46 -7.99 9.30 -23.44
C LEU A 46 -8.91 8.95 -22.28
N TYR A 47 -8.67 7.80 -21.61
CA TYR A 47 -9.57 7.31 -20.55
C TYR A 47 -9.20 7.83 -19.17
N LYS A 48 -8.01 8.46 -19.01
CA LYS A 48 -7.53 8.99 -17.73
C LYS A 48 -7.49 7.94 -16.62
N PHE A 49 -7.17 6.69 -16.96
CA PHE A 49 -7.00 5.62 -15.98
C PHE A 49 -5.73 5.83 -15.17
N ASN A 50 -5.77 5.39 -13.92
CA ASN A 50 -4.58 5.38 -13.09
C ASN A 50 -3.74 4.15 -13.45
N TYR A 51 -2.46 4.35 -13.74
CA TYR A 51 -1.51 3.26 -13.86
C TYR A 51 -1.20 2.71 -12.47
N ILE A 52 -1.24 1.40 -12.33
CA ILE A 52 -1.02 0.70 -11.06
C ILE A 52 0.34 0.04 -11.04
N CYS A 53 0.61 -0.88 -11.97
CA CYS A 53 1.84 -1.64 -12.01
C CYS A 53 2.06 -2.33 -13.36
N GLU A 54 3.25 -2.91 -13.50
CA GLU A 54 3.62 -3.80 -14.59
C GLU A 54 4.34 -5.03 -14.00
N PHE A 55 3.98 -6.24 -14.42
CA PHE A 55 4.60 -7.47 -13.95
C PHE A 55 4.59 -8.56 -15.01
N SER A 56 5.44 -9.58 -14.85
CA SER A 56 5.54 -10.72 -15.75
C SER A 56 4.87 -11.97 -15.17
N VAL A 57 4.27 -12.74 -16.07
CA VAL A 57 3.83 -14.12 -15.82
C VAL A 57 4.61 -15.00 -16.82
N VAL A 58 5.29 -16.02 -16.32
CA VAL A 58 6.11 -16.93 -17.13
C VAL A 58 5.46 -18.29 -17.06
N GLU A 59 4.92 -18.74 -18.20
CA GLU A 59 4.41 -20.09 -18.44
C GLU A 59 5.21 -20.71 -19.59
N LYS A 60 4.56 -21.01 -20.72
CA LYS A 60 5.25 -21.39 -21.96
C LYS A 60 5.92 -20.21 -22.64
N GLU A 61 5.33 -19.05 -22.49
CA GLU A 61 5.80 -17.75 -23.00
C GLU A 61 5.77 -16.73 -21.87
N THR A 62 6.61 -15.72 -21.95
CA THR A 62 6.58 -14.61 -20.98
C THR A 62 5.51 -13.60 -21.39
N THR A 63 4.51 -13.44 -20.55
CA THR A 63 3.46 -12.44 -20.71
C THR A 63 3.74 -11.26 -19.77
N ILE A 64 3.74 -10.05 -20.30
CA ILE A 64 3.82 -8.82 -19.51
C ILE A 64 2.41 -8.25 -19.36
N ASN A 65 2.05 -7.91 -18.14
CA ASN A 65 0.77 -7.34 -17.78
C ASN A 65 0.94 -5.91 -17.28
N CYS A 66 0.29 -4.97 -17.95
CA CYS A 66 0.19 -3.57 -17.52
C CYS A 66 -1.19 -3.36 -16.91
N VAL A 67 -1.25 -2.99 -15.63
CA VAL A 67 -2.50 -2.85 -14.89
C VAL A 67 -2.88 -1.39 -14.75
N PHE A 68 -4.12 -1.10 -15.07
CA PHE A 68 -4.75 0.22 -14.92
C PHE A 68 -6.01 0.10 -14.08
N SER A 69 -6.40 1.18 -13.41
CA SER A 69 -7.65 1.24 -12.68
C SER A 69 -8.51 2.43 -13.09
N ASN A 70 -9.82 2.21 -13.12
CA ASN A 70 -10.81 3.27 -13.12
C ASN A 70 -11.38 3.43 -11.71
N SER A 71 -10.77 4.29 -10.91
CA SER A 71 -11.16 4.55 -9.52
C SER A 71 -12.55 5.15 -9.35
N LYS A 72 -13.13 5.74 -10.40
CA LYS A 72 -14.50 6.30 -10.36
C LYS A 72 -15.58 5.22 -10.47
N GLN A 73 -15.27 4.09 -11.08
CA GLN A 73 -16.22 3.02 -11.36
C GLN A 73 -15.82 1.66 -10.77
N GLY A 74 -14.66 1.59 -10.10
CA GLY A 74 -14.25 0.42 -9.34
C GLY A 74 -13.90 -0.81 -10.18
N TYR A 75 -13.19 -0.66 -11.31
CA TYR A 75 -12.72 -1.79 -12.10
C TYR A 75 -11.26 -1.66 -12.55
N TYR A 76 -10.64 -2.80 -12.89
CA TYR A 76 -9.29 -2.89 -13.43
C TYR A 76 -9.31 -3.18 -14.92
N VAL A 77 -8.29 -2.69 -15.63
CA VAL A 77 -7.98 -3.04 -17.01
C VAL A 77 -6.56 -3.59 -17.04
N ILE A 78 -6.42 -4.83 -17.46
CA ILE A 78 -5.15 -5.53 -17.56
C ILE A 78 -4.82 -5.69 -19.04
N CYS A 79 -3.85 -4.92 -19.53
CA CYS A 79 -3.36 -5.00 -20.90
C CYS A 79 -2.14 -5.93 -20.95
N SER A 80 -2.26 -7.06 -21.62
CA SER A 80 -1.25 -8.11 -21.67
C SER A 80 -0.64 -8.26 -23.06
N TYR A 81 0.68 -8.46 -23.14
CA TYR A 81 1.38 -8.81 -24.37
C TYR A 81 2.45 -9.86 -24.13
N VAL A 82 2.71 -10.68 -25.13
CA VAL A 82 3.76 -11.71 -25.08
C VAL A 82 5.09 -11.14 -25.59
N THR A 83 6.17 -11.49 -24.93
CA THR A 83 7.53 -11.14 -25.35
C THR A 83 8.52 -12.26 -25.03
N ASP A 84 9.47 -12.47 -25.92
CA ASP A 84 10.66 -13.33 -25.73
C ASP A 84 11.90 -12.55 -25.29
N LYS A 85 11.74 -11.22 -25.15
CA LYS A 85 12.78 -10.24 -24.85
C LYS A 85 12.45 -9.44 -23.60
N LYS A 86 13.18 -8.36 -23.43
CA LYS A 86 12.90 -7.38 -22.37
C LYS A 86 11.52 -6.73 -22.56
N PRO A 87 10.86 -6.27 -21.46
CA PRO A 87 9.65 -5.48 -21.57
C PRO A 87 9.81 -4.29 -22.51
N ILE A 88 8.71 -3.93 -23.19
CA ILE A 88 8.68 -2.75 -24.05
C ILE A 88 8.77 -1.49 -23.18
N ASP A 89 9.74 -0.64 -23.44
CA ASP A 89 9.90 0.61 -22.68
C ASP A 89 8.69 1.53 -22.84
N LEU A 90 7.97 1.74 -21.75
CA LEU A 90 6.81 2.61 -21.62
C LEU A 90 7.13 3.90 -20.86
N SER A 91 8.38 4.12 -20.45
CA SER A 91 8.79 5.23 -19.57
C SER A 91 8.54 6.62 -20.17
N ASN A 92 8.48 6.73 -21.49
CA ASN A 92 8.11 7.96 -22.19
C ASN A 92 6.61 8.31 -22.07
N ILE A 93 5.76 7.32 -21.79
CA ILE A 93 4.31 7.48 -21.60
C ILE A 93 3.99 7.50 -20.10
N ILE A 94 4.59 6.57 -19.36
CA ILE A 94 4.40 6.39 -17.92
C ILE A 94 5.78 6.35 -17.27
N TYR A 95 6.19 7.44 -16.66
CA TYR A 95 7.51 7.56 -16.03
C TYR A 95 7.81 6.41 -15.06
N GLN A 96 6.81 6.01 -14.27
CA GLN A 96 6.95 4.98 -13.23
C GLN A 96 7.09 3.56 -13.78
N SER A 97 6.76 3.29 -15.05
CA SER A 97 6.96 1.95 -15.65
C SER A 97 8.42 1.50 -15.60
N LYS A 98 9.36 2.45 -15.62
CA LYS A 98 10.80 2.16 -15.50
C LYS A 98 11.15 1.42 -14.20
N LEU A 99 10.48 1.74 -13.10
CA LEU A 99 10.67 1.08 -11.80
C LEU A 99 10.23 -0.39 -11.87
N PHE A 100 9.03 -0.64 -12.41
CA PHE A 100 8.48 -2.00 -12.55
C PHE A 100 9.28 -2.83 -13.56
N GLN A 101 9.75 -2.22 -14.64
CA GLN A 101 10.59 -2.92 -15.63
C GLN A 101 11.94 -3.34 -15.08
N ARG A 102 12.53 -2.57 -14.16
CA ARG A 102 13.72 -3.00 -13.40
C ARG A 102 13.41 -4.22 -12.54
N GLU A 103 12.27 -4.24 -11.86
CA GLU A 103 11.83 -5.40 -11.07
C GLU A 103 11.62 -6.64 -11.94
N ILE A 104 10.93 -6.53 -13.10
CA ILE A 104 10.73 -7.63 -14.05
C ILE A 104 12.05 -8.18 -14.55
N ASN A 105 13.01 -7.32 -14.85
CA ASN A 105 14.34 -7.71 -15.33
C ASN A 105 15.27 -8.19 -14.21
N LYS A 106 14.85 -8.16 -12.95
CA LYS A 106 15.67 -8.42 -11.76
C LYS A 106 16.95 -7.56 -11.72
N ASP A 107 16.86 -6.32 -12.25
CA ASP A 107 17.96 -5.37 -12.33
C ASP A 107 18.05 -4.57 -11.01
N TYR A 108 18.51 -5.25 -9.96
CA TYR A 108 18.66 -4.69 -8.62
C TYR A 108 20.05 -4.11 -8.36
N ASP A 109 21.03 -4.39 -9.23
CA ASP A 109 22.41 -3.90 -9.11
C ASP A 109 22.70 -2.73 -10.07
N TYR A 110 21.73 -1.83 -10.22
CA TYR A 110 21.91 -0.64 -11.03
C TYR A 110 22.90 0.33 -10.38
N LYS A 111 23.69 1.01 -11.23
CA LYS A 111 24.60 2.05 -10.77
C LYS A 111 23.83 3.28 -10.30
N ILE A 112 24.18 3.77 -9.12
CA ILE A 112 23.69 5.05 -8.60
C ILE A 112 24.26 6.17 -9.50
N LYS A 113 23.37 7.08 -9.92
CA LYS A 113 23.79 8.28 -10.65
C LYS A 113 24.37 9.28 -9.66
N GLU A 114 25.53 9.79 -9.98
CA GLU A 114 26.16 10.89 -9.25
C GLU A 114 25.99 12.18 -10.05
N VAL A 115 25.63 13.26 -9.37
CA VAL A 115 25.67 14.59 -9.98
C VAL A 115 27.12 14.99 -10.13
N SER A 116 27.54 15.24 -11.37
CA SER A 116 28.92 15.65 -11.67
C SER A 116 29.03 17.18 -11.69
N GLY A 117 30.03 17.71 -11.04
CA GLY A 117 30.37 19.14 -11.02
C GLY A 117 31.45 19.45 -9.99
N THR A 118 32.22 20.48 -10.21
CA THR A 118 33.34 20.87 -9.32
C THR A 118 32.90 21.30 -7.92
N ALA A 119 31.61 21.61 -7.72
CA ALA A 119 31.04 22.06 -6.47
C ALA A 119 30.12 21.00 -5.82
N ALA A 120 29.86 19.86 -6.50
CA ALA A 120 28.98 18.81 -5.97
C ALA A 120 29.73 17.91 -4.99
N TYR A 121 29.21 17.77 -3.79
CA TYR A 121 29.74 16.88 -2.76
C TYR A 121 28.80 15.71 -2.55
N GLN A 122 29.36 14.49 -2.42
CA GLN A 122 28.60 13.25 -2.24
C GLN A 122 28.65 12.81 -0.79
N VAL A 123 27.46 12.58 -0.19
CA VAL A 123 27.32 12.02 1.15
C VAL A 123 26.61 10.68 1.05
N ALA A 124 27.31 9.61 1.42
CA ALA A 124 26.77 8.25 1.43
C ALA A 124 26.33 7.87 2.84
N VAL A 125 25.08 7.38 2.97
CA VAL A 125 24.50 6.90 4.23
C VAL A 125 24.00 5.48 4.04
N GLY A 126 24.42 4.58 4.93
CA GLY A 126 24.10 3.15 4.80
C GLY A 126 25.04 2.41 3.84
N PRO A 127 24.73 1.15 3.45
CA PRO A 127 23.43 0.45 3.63
C PRO A 127 23.11 -0.04 5.05
N VAL A 128 24.09 -0.11 5.95
CA VAL A 128 23.85 -0.55 7.33
C VAL A 128 23.67 0.65 8.26
N HIS A 129 22.57 0.66 9.01
CA HIS A 129 22.16 1.74 9.91
C HIS A 129 22.16 1.27 11.37
N ALA A 130 23.33 0.89 11.89
CA ALA A 130 23.54 0.43 13.27
C ALA A 130 22.59 -0.71 13.72
N GLY A 131 22.01 -1.48 12.79
CA GLY A 131 21.09 -2.57 13.07
C GLY A 131 19.68 -2.16 13.56
N ILE A 132 19.34 -0.87 13.50
CA ILE A 132 18.03 -0.35 13.95
C ILE A 132 16.96 -0.52 12.88
N ILE A 133 17.31 -0.28 11.62
CA ILE A 133 16.44 -0.39 10.46
C ILE A 133 17.01 -1.38 9.45
N GLU A 134 16.18 -1.85 8.53
CA GLU A 134 16.61 -2.72 7.43
C GLU A 134 17.58 -1.98 6.49
N PRO A 135 18.48 -2.69 5.79
CA PRO A 135 19.51 -2.05 4.98
C PRO A 135 18.93 -1.26 3.82
N GLY A 136 19.40 -0.05 3.66
CA GLY A 136 19.12 0.83 2.53
C GLY A 136 20.26 1.82 2.34
N HIS A 137 20.67 2.08 1.10
CA HIS A 137 21.73 3.02 0.80
C HIS A 137 21.13 4.31 0.24
N PHE A 138 21.50 5.42 0.86
CA PHE A 138 21.09 6.77 0.50
C PHE A 138 22.34 7.55 0.09
N ARG A 139 22.37 8.01 -1.15
CA ARG A 139 23.46 8.85 -1.65
C ARG A 139 22.91 10.23 -1.97
N PHE A 140 23.29 11.17 -1.13
CA PHE A 140 22.98 12.58 -1.31
C PHE A 140 24.04 13.23 -2.18
N SER A 141 23.62 14.03 -3.14
CA SER A 141 24.47 15.01 -3.85
C SER A 141 24.07 16.39 -3.37
N VAL A 142 25.00 17.12 -2.78
CA VAL A 142 24.76 18.47 -2.22
C VAL A 142 25.65 19.51 -2.90
N MET A 143 25.10 20.73 -3.03
CA MET A 143 25.87 21.89 -3.47
C MET A 143 25.82 22.97 -2.38
N GLY A 144 26.83 22.97 -1.51
CA GLY A 144 26.76 23.68 -0.24
C GLY A 144 25.92 22.87 0.76
N GLU A 145 24.81 23.43 1.26
CA GLU A 145 23.88 22.75 2.18
C GLU A 145 22.70 22.06 1.49
N PRO A 146 22.06 22.64 0.43
CA PRO A 146 20.90 22.05 -0.21
C PRO A 146 21.20 20.71 -0.90
N ILE A 147 20.21 19.79 -0.82
CA ILE A 147 20.24 18.51 -1.51
C ILE A 147 19.76 18.72 -2.95
N GLU A 148 20.65 18.48 -3.92
CA GLU A 148 20.37 18.56 -5.36
C GLU A 148 19.82 17.24 -5.91
N ASN A 149 20.20 16.11 -5.30
CA ASN A 149 19.74 14.79 -5.70
C ASN A 149 19.86 13.80 -4.56
N LEU A 150 18.89 12.90 -4.47
CA LEU A 150 18.95 11.72 -3.61
C LEU A 150 18.70 10.45 -4.43
N GLU A 151 19.72 9.61 -4.50
CA GLU A 151 19.61 8.27 -5.03
C GLU A 151 19.39 7.27 -3.89
N ILE A 152 18.35 6.45 -4.00
CA ILE A 152 18.00 5.44 -3.01
C ILE A 152 18.19 4.07 -3.65
N LYS A 153 19.03 3.22 -3.02
CA LYS A 153 19.18 1.82 -3.39
C LYS A 153 18.71 0.94 -2.24
N LEU A 154 17.71 0.13 -2.52
CA LEU A 154 17.12 -0.86 -1.62
C LEU A 154 17.40 -2.27 -2.13
N MET A 155 16.59 -3.27 -1.79
CA MET A 155 16.72 -4.67 -2.20
C MET A 155 17.93 -5.42 -1.61
N TYR A 156 18.49 -4.92 -0.51
CA TYR A 156 19.60 -5.60 0.17
C TYR A 156 19.14 -6.86 0.93
N LYS A 157 17.89 -6.91 1.33
CA LYS A 157 17.26 -8.06 1.99
C LYS A 157 16.16 -8.67 1.13
N TYR A 158 16.40 -8.85 -0.16
CA TYR A 158 15.46 -9.57 -1.01
C TYR A 158 15.23 -10.98 -0.47
N ARG A 159 13.99 -11.28 -0.09
CA ARG A 159 13.59 -12.54 0.54
C ARG A 159 12.97 -13.53 -0.44
N GLY A 160 12.59 -13.06 -1.63
CA GLY A 160 11.97 -13.87 -2.67
C GLY A 160 10.59 -14.39 -2.31
N ILE A 161 9.80 -13.63 -1.55
CA ILE A 161 8.47 -14.07 -1.05
C ILE A 161 7.54 -14.48 -2.19
N GLU A 162 7.56 -13.77 -3.31
CA GLU A 162 6.72 -14.11 -4.48
C GLU A 162 7.07 -15.50 -5.05
N GLU A 163 8.35 -15.87 -5.06
CA GLU A 163 8.79 -17.19 -5.50
C GLU A 163 8.45 -18.27 -4.45
N LEU A 164 8.66 -17.98 -3.16
CA LEU A 164 8.31 -18.90 -2.07
C LEU A 164 6.82 -19.21 -2.02
N CYS A 165 5.96 -18.26 -2.39
CA CYS A 165 4.50 -18.46 -2.44
C CYS A 165 4.08 -19.59 -3.39
N LYS A 166 4.87 -19.91 -4.43
CA LYS A 166 4.55 -20.96 -5.39
C LYS A 166 4.59 -22.37 -4.79
N ASP A 167 5.44 -22.57 -3.79
CA ASP A 167 5.64 -23.90 -3.18
C ASP A 167 4.67 -24.18 -2.03
N ILE A 168 3.97 -23.16 -1.54
CA ILE A 168 3.10 -23.24 -0.35
C ILE A 168 1.66 -23.53 -0.77
N ASN A 169 1.01 -24.45 -0.05
CA ASN A 169 -0.41 -24.73 -0.25
C ASN A 169 -1.27 -23.50 0.11
N ALA A 170 -2.28 -23.22 -0.72
CA ALA A 170 -3.15 -22.05 -0.54
C ALA A 170 -3.82 -21.98 0.84
N ASN A 171 -4.13 -23.11 1.48
CA ASN A 171 -4.75 -23.11 2.82
C ASN A 171 -3.84 -22.55 3.94
N THR A 172 -2.52 -22.40 3.69
CA THR A 172 -1.55 -21.88 4.67
C THR A 172 -0.79 -20.66 4.19
N LEU A 173 -1.05 -20.22 2.98
CA LEU A 173 -0.30 -19.16 2.32
C LEU A 173 -0.50 -17.78 2.95
N ASN A 174 -1.61 -17.55 3.68
CA ASN A 174 -1.84 -16.33 4.45
C ASN A 174 -0.68 -16.01 5.40
N LEU A 175 -0.04 -17.04 5.99
CA LEU A 175 1.10 -16.86 6.89
C LEU A 175 2.31 -16.24 6.17
N MET A 176 2.50 -16.53 4.88
CA MET A 176 3.56 -15.92 4.08
C MET A 176 3.22 -14.48 3.69
N PHE A 177 1.96 -14.22 3.33
CA PHE A 177 1.50 -12.87 3.04
C PHE A 177 1.77 -11.91 4.21
N GLU A 178 1.40 -12.28 5.42
CA GLU A 178 1.65 -11.47 6.63
C GLU A 178 3.13 -11.22 6.92
N ARG A 179 4.05 -11.93 6.27
CA ARG A 179 5.51 -11.77 6.41
C ARG A 179 6.11 -10.77 5.42
N VAL A 180 5.34 -10.30 4.43
CA VAL A 180 5.79 -9.24 3.53
C VAL A 180 6.09 -7.97 4.33
N SER A 181 5.17 -7.57 5.25
CA SER A 181 5.38 -6.44 6.15
C SER A 181 4.75 -6.74 7.51
N GLY A 182 5.60 -6.84 8.55
CA GLY A 182 5.15 -7.21 9.90
C GLY A 182 4.25 -6.18 10.57
N GLU A 183 4.34 -4.93 10.18
CA GLU A 183 3.54 -3.81 10.67
C GLU A 183 2.16 -3.68 10.00
N SER A 184 1.98 -4.33 8.85
CA SER A 184 0.73 -4.36 8.07
C SER A 184 0.18 -5.79 7.92
N SER A 185 0.45 -6.66 8.89
CA SER A 185 0.11 -8.09 8.81
C SER A 185 -1.38 -8.35 8.60
N VAL A 186 -2.26 -7.53 9.19
CA VAL A 186 -3.72 -7.66 9.02
C VAL A 186 -4.12 -7.31 7.58
N ALA A 187 -3.62 -6.23 7.03
CA ALA A 187 -3.93 -5.83 5.66
C ALA A 187 -3.44 -6.85 4.63
N TYR A 188 -2.25 -7.48 4.87
CA TYR A 188 -1.76 -8.55 4.01
C TYR A 188 -2.58 -9.85 4.16
N GLY A 189 -3.02 -10.19 5.36
CA GLY A 189 -3.96 -11.29 5.59
C GLY A 189 -5.30 -11.05 4.88
N GLU A 190 -5.82 -9.82 4.97
CA GLU A 190 -7.07 -9.40 4.34
C GLU A 190 -7.01 -9.49 2.81
N VAL A 191 -5.97 -8.93 2.17
CA VAL A 191 -5.87 -8.97 0.71
C VAL A 191 -5.77 -10.40 0.18
N TYR A 192 -5.16 -11.32 0.96
CA TYR A 192 -5.11 -12.73 0.63
C TYR A 192 -6.48 -13.39 0.75
N ALA A 193 -7.19 -13.15 1.86
CA ALA A 193 -8.54 -13.69 2.08
C ALA A 193 -9.48 -13.23 0.95
N MET A 194 -9.47 -11.95 0.63
CA MET A 194 -10.25 -11.39 -0.49
C MET A 194 -9.88 -12.01 -1.84
N LEU A 195 -8.59 -12.27 -2.11
CA LEU A 195 -8.15 -12.91 -3.35
C LEU A 195 -8.73 -14.33 -3.46
N VAL A 196 -8.60 -15.14 -2.42
CA VAL A 196 -9.12 -16.50 -2.40
C VAL A 196 -10.65 -16.52 -2.53
N GLU A 197 -11.35 -15.70 -1.75
CA GLU A 197 -12.81 -15.58 -1.78
C GLU A 197 -13.31 -15.17 -3.17
N LYS A 198 -12.61 -14.23 -3.81
CA LYS A 198 -12.89 -13.81 -5.18
C LYS A 198 -12.72 -14.96 -6.19
N LEU A 199 -11.62 -15.72 -6.10
CA LEU A 199 -11.35 -16.85 -7.00
C LEU A 199 -12.34 -18.01 -6.81
N LEU A 200 -12.87 -18.18 -5.60
CA LEU A 200 -13.91 -19.16 -5.28
C LEU A 200 -15.32 -18.67 -5.63
N GLY A 201 -15.51 -17.37 -5.86
CA GLY A 201 -16.84 -16.76 -5.97
C GLY A 201 -17.62 -16.83 -4.65
N ALA A 202 -16.91 -16.85 -3.51
CA ALA A 202 -17.48 -16.95 -2.17
C ALA A 202 -17.57 -15.58 -1.50
N ASP A 203 -18.45 -15.46 -0.51
CA ASP A 203 -18.60 -14.28 0.32
C ASP A 203 -18.75 -14.70 1.79
N VAL A 204 -18.37 -13.81 2.71
CA VAL A 204 -18.46 -14.05 4.16
C VAL A 204 -19.62 -13.25 4.76
N SER A 205 -20.03 -13.61 6.00
CA SER A 205 -21.12 -12.92 6.68
C SER A 205 -20.79 -11.44 6.98
N ILE A 206 -21.82 -10.64 7.20
CA ILE A 206 -21.65 -9.21 7.49
C ILE A 206 -20.92 -8.99 8.82
N GLU A 207 -21.07 -9.88 9.78
CA GLU A 207 -20.39 -9.82 11.07
C GLU A 207 -18.89 -10.08 10.90
N VAL A 208 -18.50 -11.05 10.06
CA VAL A 208 -17.11 -11.33 9.71
C VAL A 208 -16.51 -10.13 8.99
N LYS A 209 -17.19 -9.55 8.00
CA LYS A 209 -16.76 -8.32 7.31
C LYS A 209 -16.58 -7.16 8.29
N ALA A 210 -17.51 -6.99 9.22
CA ALA A 210 -17.43 -5.96 10.23
C ALA A 210 -16.23 -6.16 11.16
N PHE A 211 -15.98 -7.39 11.59
CA PHE A 211 -14.84 -7.67 12.46
C PHE A 211 -13.49 -7.51 11.75
N ARG A 212 -13.38 -7.90 10.48
CA ARG A 212 -12.19 -7.63 9.65
C ARG A 212 -11.89 -6.13 9.59
N VAL A 213 -12.91 -5.27 9.43
CA VAL A 213 -12.74 -3.81 9.50
C VAL A 213 -12.25 -3.35 10.88
N VAL A 214 -12.75 -3.94 11.97
CA VAL A 214 -12.22 -3.65 13.32
C VAL A 214 -10.72 -3.94 13.40
N LEU A 215 -10.27 -5.09 12.90
CA LEU A 215 -8.86 -5.48 12.91
C LEU A 215 -8.00 -4.54 12.05
N LEU A 216 -8.45 -4.20 10.85
CA LEU A 216 -7.76 -3.27 9.94
C LEU A 216 -7.61 -1.87 10.53
N GLU A 217 -8.67 -1.36 11.19
CA GLU A 217 -8.61 -0.03 11.79
C GLU A 217 -7.82 -0.02 13.11
N LEU A 218 -7.75 -1.12 13.87
CA LEU A 218 -6.81 -1.26 15.00
C LEU A 218 -5.35 -1.25 14.50
N GLU A 219 -5.04 -1.96 13.39
CA GLU A 219 -3.73 -1.90 12.74
C GLU A 219 -3.38 -0.46 12.34
N ARG A 220 -4.33 0.26 11.76
CA ARG A 220 -4.16 1.67 11.40
C ARG A 220 -3.91 2.54 12.61
N MET A 221 -4.61 2.31 13.72
CA MET A 221 -4.47 3.10 14.93
C MET A 221 -3.07 3.02 15.53
N TYR A 222 -2.53 1.83 15.80
CA TYR A 222 -1.20 1.75 16.41
C TYR A 222 -0.12 2.27 15.45
N ASN A 223 -0.20 1.98 14.17
CA ASN A 223 0.76 2.50 13.19
C ASN A 223 0.76 4.03 13.11
N TYR A 224 -0.43 4.66 13.04
CA TYR A 224 -0.47 6.13 12.97
C TYR A 224 -0.08 6.79 14.29
N MET A 225 -0.34 6.16 15.43
CA MET A 225 0.19 6.63 16.71
C MET A 225 1.73 6.59 16.73
N ASP A 226 2.34 5.50 16.24
CA ASP A 226 3.80 5.37 16.13
C ASP A 226 4.39 6.38 15.13
N ASP A 227 3.70 6.64 14.02
CA ASP A 227 4.11 7.64 13.04
C ASP A 227 4.11 9.06 13.61
N LEU A 228 3.00 9.45 14.25
CA LEU A 228 2.86 10.77 14.86
C LEU A 228 3.85 10.95 16.02
N GLY A 229 4.07 9.91 16.80
CA GLY A 229 5.10 9.86 17.83
C GLY A 229 6.51 9.97 17.27
N GLY A 230 6.79 9.29 16.18
CA GLY A 230 8.07 9.31 15.47
C GLY A 230 8.43 10.68 14.93
N VAL A 231 7.48 11.37 14.28
CA VAL A 231 7.67 12.77 13.88
C VAL A 231 7.99 13.65 15.10
N GLY A 232 7.27 13.47 16.22
CA GLY A 232 7.56 14.16 17.46
C GLY A 232 8.97 13.89 17.99
N ASN A 233 9.46 12.66 17.85
CA ASN A 233 10.83 12.29 18.25
C ASN A 233 11.88 12.99 17.40
N ASP A 234 11.71 13.00 16.08
CA ASP A 234 12.71 13.55 15.13
C ASP A 234 12.89 15.06 15.25
N ILE A 235 11.86 15.77 15.73
CA ILE A 235 11.95 17.21 16.02
C ILE A 235 12.28 17.52 17.48
N GLY A 236 12.58 16.52 18.31
CA GLY A 236 12.89 16.70 19.74
C GLY A 236 11.68 16.95 20.64
N TYR A 237 10.42 16.75 20.15
CA TYR A 237 9.21 16.94 20.96
C TYR A 237 8.89 15.67 21.78
N SER A 238 9.77 15.36 22.71
CA SER A 238 9.77 14.11 23.49
C SER A 238 8.45 13.82 24.22
N TYR A 239 7.71 14.84 24.66
CA TYR A 239 6.42 14.64 25.33
C TYR A 239 5.39 14.03 24.38
N VAL A 240 5.26 14.57 23.16
CA VAL A 240 4.37 14.03 22.12
C VAL A 240 4.77 12.61 21.74
N ALA A 241 6.07 12.38 21.49
CA ALA A 241 6.61 11.07 21.14
C ALA A 241 6.26 10.01 22.19
N LYS A 242 6.52 10.29 23.47
CA LYS A 242 6.25 9.35 24.56
C LYS A 242 4.75 9.12 24.80
N LYS A 243 3.90 10.13 24.60
CA LYS A 243 2.45 9.97 24.72
C LYS A 243 1.87 9.08 23.64
N PHE A 244 2.28 9.29 22.39
CA PHE A 244 1.85 8.41 21.30
C PHE A 244 2.37 6.98 21.46
N GLY A 245 3.62 6.79 21.89
CA GLY A 245 4.14 5.45 22.21
C GLY A 245 3.34 4.74 23.31
N TYR A 246 2.90 5.48 24.35
CA TYR A 246 2.01 4.92 25.36
C TYR A 246 0.63 4.54 24.81
N PHE A 247 0.07 5.32 23.89
CA PHE A 247 -1.24 5.02 23.30
C PHE A 247 -1.15 3.86 22.30
N SER A 248 -0.10 3.81 21.50
CA SER A 248 0.17 2.69 20.60
C SER A 248 0.31 1.38 21.38
N GLU A 249 1.07 1.39 22.48
CA GLU A 249 1.21 0.23 23.36
C GLU A 249 -0.14 -0.24 23.93
N ALA A 250 -1.01 0.65 24.32
CA ALA A 250 -2.34 0.30 24.82
C ALA A 250 -3.21 -0.39 23.74
N VAL A 251 -3.06 0.02 22.45
CA VAL A 251 -3.72 -0.63 21.32
C VAL A 251 -3.10 -2.01 21.06
N HIS A 252 -1.77 -2.16 21.09
CA HIS A 252 -1.10 -3.46 20.95
C HIS A 252 -1.52 -4.45 22.03
N GLN A 253 -1.66 -4.01 23.29
CA GLN A 253 -2.19 -4.85 24.36
C GLN A 253 -3.64 -5.26 24.12
N LEU A 254 -4.46 -4.36 23.59
CA LEU A 254 -5.83 -4.71 23.18
C LEU A 254 -5.81 -5.76 22.06
N CYS A 255 -5.00 -5.57 21.02
CA CYS A 255 -4.85 -6.54 19.93
C CYS A 255 -4.45 -7.92 20.46
N GLU A 256 -3.52 -7.99 21.41
CA GLU A 256 -3.13 -9.25 22.05
C GLU A 256 -4.28 -9.90 22.83
N ARG A 257 -5.04 -9.13 23.62
CA ARG A 257 -6.18 -9.67 24.36
C ARG A 257 -7.29 -10.22 23.46
N ILE A 258 -7.54 -9.63 22.31
CA ILE A 258 -8.61 -10.08 21.40
C ILE A 258 -8.15 -11.22 20.48
N SER A 259 -6.87 -11.23 20.06
CA SER A 259 -6.38 -12.15 19.01
C SER A 259 -5.29 -13.14 19.49
N GLY A 260 -4.69 -12.91 20.64
CA GLY A 260 -3.51 -13.66 21.11
C GLY A 260 -2.19 -13.21 20.48
N SER A 261 -2.20 -12.13 19.67
CA SER A 261 -1.02 -11.57 19.02
C SER A 261 -1.08 -10.04 19.02
N ARG A 262 0.02 -9.39 19.41
CA ARG A 262 0.13 -7.91 19.42
C ARG A 262 -0.09 -7.28 18.04
N TYR A 263 0.22 -8.01 16.98
CA TYR A 263 0.05 -7.62 15.57
C TYR A 263 -1.11 -8.35 14.88
N MET A 264 -1.97 -9.03 15.64
CA MET A 264 -3.14 -9.76 15.16
C MET A 264 -2.81 -10.75 14.01
N ARG A 265 -1.63 -11.36 14.07
CA ARG A 265 -1.17 -12.30 13.05
C ARG A 265 -2.08 -13.52 13.00
N ASN A 266 -2.32 -14.01 11.78
CA ASN A 266 -3.21 -15.13 11.49
C ASN A 266 -4.65 -14.93 12.01
N ALA A 267 -5.07 -13.68 12.15
CA ALA A 267 -6.41 -13.31 12.60
C ALA A 267 -7.44 -13.45 11.48
N ILE A 268 -7.07 -12.97 10.28
CA ILE A 268 -7.90 -13.05 9.07
C ILE A 268 -7.44 -14.25 8.25
N VAL A 269 -8.39 -15.09 7.87
CA VAL A 269 -8.17 -16.25 7.00
C VAL A 269 -9.22 -16.26 5.89
N PRO A 270 -8.95 -16.90 4.75
CA PRO A 270 -9.96 -17.06 3.71
C PRO A 270 -11.25 -17.69 4.26
N LEU A 271 -12.38 -17.16 3.82
CA LEU A 271 -13.74 -17.59 4.19
C LEU A 271 -14.11 -17.37 5.67
N GLY A 272 -13.35 -16.56 6.43
CA GLY A 272 -13.69 -16.31 7.82
C GLY A 272 -12.62 -15.56 8.60
N ILE A 273 -12.53 -15.87 9.89
CA ILE A 273 -11.53 -15.38 10.86
C ILE A 273 -11.05 -16.54 11.74
N ASN A 274 -9.81 -16.42 12.23
CA ASN A 274 -9.20 -17.42 13.11
C ASN A 274 -9.20 -16.97 14.60
N ILE A 275 -10.24 -16.27 15.01
CA ILE A 275 -10.42 -15.72 16.36
C ILE A 275 -11.86 -15.95 16.80
N ASP A 276 -12.05 -16.40 18.05
CA ASP A 276 -13.36 -16.29 18.71
C ASP A 276 -13.55 -14.85 19.21
N PHE A 277 -14.64 -14.20 18.80
CA PHE A 277 -14.97 -12.84 19.21
C PHE A 277 -16.38 -12.82 19.81
N ASP A 278 -16.43 -12.56 21.11
CA ASP A 278 -17.63 -12.56 21.93
C ASP A 278 -17.95 -11.14 22.46
N GLU A 279 -19.08 -11.01 23.17
CA GLU A 279 -19.50 -9.76 23.75
C GLU A 279 -18.52 -9.20 24.79
N LYS A 280 -17.74 -10.06 25.48
CA LYS A 280 -16.70 -9.63 26.43
C LYS A 280 -15.56 -8.92 25.70
N LYS A 281 -15.07 -9.50 24.61
CA LYS A 281 -14.03 -8.89 23.76
C LYS A 281 -14.54 -7.61 23.10
N LYS A 282 -15.80 -7.60 22.62
CA LYS A 282 -16.43 -6.41 22.07
C LYS A 282 -16.46 -5.25 23.08
N LYS A 283 -16.83 -5.55 24.33
CA LYS A 283 -16.81 -4.57 25.41
C LYS A 283 -15.41 -4.07 25.71
N ASP A 284 -14.39 -4.95 25.74
CA ASP A 284 -12.98 -4.57 25.96
C ASP A 284 -12.49 -3.60 24.89
N VAL A 285 -12.84 -3.83 23.61
CA VAL A 285 -12.54 -2.89 22.52
C VAL A 285 -13.18 -1.52 22.80
N LEU A 286 -14.49 -1.48 23.08
CA LEU A 286 -15.22 -0.22 23.31
C LEU A 286 -14.68 0.57 24.51
N ASP A 287 -14.42 -0.12 25.63
CA ASP A 287 -13.90 0.51 26.85
C ASP A 287 -12.48 1.07 26.65
N THR A 288 -11.61 0.33 25.95
CA THR A 288 -10.26 0.78 25.61
C THR A 288 -10.31 2.01 24.70
N LEU A 289 -11.09 1.95 23.61
CA LEU A 289 -11.23 3.09 22.69
C LEU A 289 -11.79 4.34 23.38
N LYS A 290 -12.81 4.17 24.23
CA LYS A 290 -13.39 5.27 25.02
C LYS A 290 -12.34 5.92 25.92
N SER A 291 -11.46 5.12 26.56
CA SER A 291 -10.40 5.62 27.43
C SER A 291 -9.30 6.37 26.68
N LEU A 292 -9.04 6.01 25.42
CA LEU A 292 -7.95 6.58 24.60
C LEU A 292 -8.38 7.82 23.82
N LYS A 293 -9.59 7.84 23.25
CA LYS A 293 -10.03 8.81 22.24
C LYS A 293 -9.77 10.29 22.64
N ALA A 294 -10.28 10.71 23.78
CA ALA A 294 -10.12 12.10 24.23
C ALA A 294 -8.65 12.47 24.48
N ARG A 295 -7.88 11.54 25.04
CA ARG A 295 -6.45 11.73 25.34
C ARG A 295 -5.62 11.86 24.07
N VAL A 296 -5.83 10.98 23.09
CA VAL A 296 -5.18 11.02 21.77
C VAL A 296 -5.48 12.33 21.04
N LEU A 297 -6.76 12.73 20.99
CA LEU A 297 -7.17 13.98 20.33
C LEU A 297 -6.60 15.22 21.03
N SER A 298 -6.42 15.18 22.36
CA SER A 298 -5.78 16.27 23.11
C SER A 298 -4.30 16.43 22.74
N ILE A 299 -3.55 15.32 22.58
CA ILE A 299 -2.13 15.38 22.16
C ILE A 299 -2.00 15.85 20.71
N ILE A 300 -2.87 15.40 19.80
CA ILE A 300 -2.92 15.90 18.42
C ILE A 300 -3.14 17.43 18.44
N LYS A 301 -4.16 17.90 19.17
CA LYS A 301 -4.46 19.34 19.26
C LYS A 301 -3.28 20.13 19.82
N MET A 302 -2.59 19.59 20.80
CA MET A 302 -1.42 20.25 21.40
C MET A 302 -0.27 20.34 20.38
N SER A 303 0.05 19.28 19.65
CA SER A 303 1.15 19.27 18.68
C SER A 303 0.91 20.26 17.55
N VAL A 304 -0.27 20.24 16.91
CA VAL A 304 -0.57 21.11 15.76
C VAL A 304 -0.76 22.59 16.11
N ASN A 305 -0.79 22.96 17.41
CA ASN A 305 -0.83 24.34 17.88
C ASN A 305 0.49 24.77 18.54
N SER A 306 1.52 23.94 18.54
CA SER A 306 2.83 24.28 19.09
C SER A 306 3.66 25.02 18.04
N VAL A 307 4.06 26.26 18.35
CA VAL A 307 4.88 27.08 17.43
C VAL A 307 6.19 26.38 17.09
N SER A 308 6.88 25.80 18.07
CA SER A 308 8.14 25.08 17.84
C SER A 308 7.96 23.78 17.02
N PHE A 309 6.78 23.16 17.09
CA PHE A 309 6.44 22.03 16.22
C PHE A 309 6.22 22.51 14.78
N LEU A 310 5.41 23.55 14.60
CA LEU A 310 5.08 24.10 13.28
C LEU A 310 6.32 24.60 12.55
N ASP A 311 7.21 25.30 13.24
CA ASP A 311 8.48 25.81 12.71
C ASP A 311 9.37 24.71 12.08
N ARG A 312 9.25 23.47 12.55
CA ARG A 312 10.02 22.32 12.05
C ARG A 312 9.32 21.53 10.95
N VAL A 313 7.99 21.55 10.86
CA VAL A 313 7.23 20.67 9.98
C VAL A 313 6.53 21.39 8.83
N GLU A 314 6.25 22.69 8.96
CA GLU A 314 5.65 23.48 7.88
C GLU A 314 6.68 23.73 6.77
N ASP A 315 6.21 23.65 5.55
CA ASP A 315 6.97 23.87 4.32
C ASP A 315 8.24 22.99 4.17
N THR A 316 8.31 21.88 4.93
CA THR A 316 9.41 20.90 4.90
C THR A 316 8.98 19.66 4.08
N GLY A 317 9.85 19.19 3.18
CA GLY A 317 9.68 17.95 2.44
C GLY A 317 8.46 17.93 1.53
N MET A 318 8.25 18.97 0.77
CA MET A 318 7.07 19.14 -0.08
C MET A 318 7.18 18.36 -1.38
N VAL A 319 6.05 17.76 -1.80
CA VAL A 319 5.91 17.12 -3.12
C VAL A 319 4.73 17.72 -3.85
N SER A 320 4.95 18.19 -5.08
CA SER A 320 3.87 18.75 -5.88
C SER A 320 2.86 17.69 -6.32
N ARG A 321 1.60 18.12 -6.54
CA ARG A 321 0.54 17.23 -7.06
C ARG A 321 0.92 16.59 -8.39
N SER A 322 1.55 17.33 -9.29
CA SER A 322 1.99 16.84 -10.60
C SER A 322 3.03 15.75 -10.46
N MET A 323 4.01 15.94 -9.56
CA MET A 323 5.04 14.95 -9.28
C MET A 323 4.46 13.70 -8.62
N ALA A 324 3.63 13.85 -7.59
CA ALA A 324 2.97 12.73 -6.93
C ALA A 324 2.15 11.86 -7.92
N LYS A 325 1.46 12.50 -8.88
CA LYS A 325 0.76 11.80 -9.96
C LYS A 325 1.72 11.08 -10.92
N LYS A 326 2.79 11.76 -11.34
CA LYS A 326 3.83 11.21 -12.24
C LYS A 326 4.50 9.98 -11.64
N LEU A 327 4.73 9.98 -10.32
CA LEU A 327 5.36 8.89 -9.57
C LEU A 327 4.36 7.82 -9.12
N CYS A 328 3.08 7.93 -9.47
CA CYS A 328 2.02 7.00 -9.05
C CYS A 328 1.98 6.77 -7.53
N MET A 329 2.21 7.84 -6.74
CA MET A 329 2.16 7.77 -5.28
C MET A 329 0.77 7.39 -4.80
N THR A 330 0.68 6.68 -3.68
CA THR A 330 -0.57 6.19 -3.09
C THR A 330 -0.64 6.49 -1.59
N GLY A 331 -1.83 6.34 -1.00
CA GLY A 331 -2.01 6.49 0.44
C GLY A 331 -1.95 7.93 0.94
N VAL A 332 -1.61 8.09 2.21
CA VAL A 332 -1.53 9.40 2.88
C VAL A 332 -0.57 10.35 2.17
N VAL A 333 0.58 9.86 1.69
CA VAL A 333 1.58 10.70 1.01
C VAL A 333 1.05 11.29 -0.29
N ALA A 334 0.23 10.55 -1.03
CA ALA A 334 -0.43 11.03 -2.24
C ALA A 334 -1.58 12.02 -1.91
N ARG A 335 -2.36 11.70 -0.86
CA ARG A 335 -3.47 12.57 -0.41
C ARG A 335 -2.96 13.89 0.17
N ALA A 336 -1.76 13.92 0.76
CA ALA A 336 -1.08 15.15 1.17
C ALA A 336 -0.80 16.09 -0.01
N CYS A 337 -0.62 15.54 -1.21
CA CYS A 337 -0.38 16.25 -2.47
C CYS A 337 -1.67 16.50 -3.29
N ASN A 338 -2.84 16.51 -2.66
CA ASN A 338 -4.15 16.74 -3.32
C ASN A 338 -4.51 15.68 -4.38
N LEU A 339 -4.11 14.41 -4.18
CA LEU A 339 -4.60 13.30 -4.98
C LEU A 339 -5.75 12.61 -4.22
N LYS A 340 -6.98 12.83 -4.67
CA LYS A 340 -8.19 12.30 -4.03
C LYS A 340 -8.40 10.83 -4.41
N TYR A 341 -7.62 9.94 -3.79
CA TYR A 341 -7.69 8.50 -4.00
C TYR A 341 -7.51 7.72 -2.69
N ASP A 342 -8.37 6.75 -2.46
CA ASP A 342 -8.35 5.83 -1.31
C ASP A 342 -9.06 4.55 -1.75
N VAL A 343 -8.44 3.38 -1.58
CA VAL A 343 -8.97 2.09 -2.01
C VAL A 343 -10.31 1.79 -1.33
N ARG A 344 -10.46 2.16 -0.06
CA ARG A 344 -11.71 1.96 0.72
C ARG A 344 -12.92 2.67 0.11
N VAL A 345 -12.69 3.68 -0.74
CA VAL A 345 -13.73 4.46 -1.44
C VAL A 345 -13.80 4.08 -2.91
N SER A 346 -12.65 3.90 -3.56
CA SER A 346 -12.57 3.65 -5.01
C SER A 346 -12.88 2.20 -5.39
N PHE A 347 -12.49 1.26 -4.53
CA PHE A 347 -12.72 -0.17 -4.65
C PHE A 347 -13.20 -0.73 -3.31
N PRO A 348 -14.38 -0.30 -2.83
CA PRO A 348 -14.81 -0.60 -1.48
C PRO A 348 -14.91 -2.11 -1.25
N TYR A 349 -14.34 -2.55 -0.14
CA TYR A 349 -14.30 -3.94 0.29
C TYR A 349 -14.85 -4.07 1.70
N GLU A 350 -15.15 -5.27 2.13
CA GLU A 350 -15.69 -5.55 3.45
C GLU A 350 -16.83 -4.59 3.84
N LEU A 351 -16.89 -4.16 5.08
CA LEU A 351 -17.90 -3.20 5.56
C LEU A 351 -17.67 -1.76 5.06
N TYR A 352 -16.53 -1.44 4.42
CA TYR A 352 -16.35 -0.11 3.80
C TYR A 352 -17.33 0.18 2.66
N LYS A 353 -18.00 -0.84 2.12
CA LYS A 353 -19.12 -0.69 1.17
C LYS A 353 -20.31 0.02 1.80
N GLU A 354 -20.55 -0.25 3.09
CA GLU A 354 -21.71 0.25 3.85
C GLU A 354 -21.40 1.55 4.61
N ILE A 355 -20.13 1.78 4.96
CA ILE A 355 -19.69 2.95 5.72
C ILE A 355 -19.23 4.03 4.75
N LYS A 356 -20.10 5.02 4.49
CA LYS A 356 -19.73 6.19 3.68
C LYS A 356 -18.63 6.99 4.38
N ARG A 357 -17.61 7.36 3.63
CA ARG A 357 -16.56 8.27 4.06
C ARG A 357 -16.16 9.25 2.98
N ASP A 358 -15.74 10.44 3.40
CA ASP A 358 -15.03 11.35 2.53
C ASP A 358 -13.53 11.05 2.55
N ILE A 359 -12.86 11.26 1.42
CA ILE A 359 -11.42 11.11 1.33
C ILE A 359 -10.76 12.36 1.91
N ASN A 360 -10.04 12.18 3.02
CA ASN A 360 -9.22 13.24 3.58
C ASN A 360 -8.08 13.61 2.63
N ILE A 361 -7.94 14.90 2.32
CA ILE A 361 -6.87 15.44 1.47
C ILE A 361 -6.26 16.68 2.11
N GLU A 362 -5.02 16.97 1.76
CA GLU A 362 -4.29 18.21 1.95
C GLU A 362 -3.72 18.67 0.61
N THR A 363 -3.03 19.80 0.56
CA THR A 363 -2.66 20.41 -0.74
C THR A 363 -1.19 20.67 -0.93
N LYS A 364 -0.41 20.97 0.13
CA LYS A 364 1.00 21.35 0.02
C LYS A 364 1.94 20.17 -0.16
N GLY A 365 1.58 18.97 0.33
CA GLY A 365 2.39 17.75 0.18
C GLY A 365 3.60 17.66 1.10
N GLY A 366 3.66 18.46 2.18
CA GLY A 366 4.77 18.50 3.12
C GLY A 366 4.63 17.53 4.31
N VAL A 367 5.60 17.58 5.22
CA VAL A 367 5.60 16.82 6.48
C VAL A 367 4.34 17.14 7.29
N PHE A 368 3.99 18.41 7.42
CA PHE A 368 2.82 18.83 8.18
C PHE A 368 1.51 18.30 7.60
N GLU A 369 1.36 18.30 6.28
CA GLU A 369 0.20 17.75 5.59
C GLU A 369 0.06 16.25 5.83
N ARG A 370 1.15 15.49 5.74
CA ARG A 370 1.17 14.06 6.07
C ARG A 370 0.81 13.80 7.53
N TYR A 371 1.34 14.61 8.46
CA TYR A 371 1.01 14.55 9.89
C TYR A 371 -0.49 14.79 10.13
N LYS A 372 -1.05 15.89 9.59
CA LYS A 372 -2.48 16.23 9.72
C LYS A 372 -3.39 15.13 9.18
N LEU A 373 -3.03 14.54 8.04
CA LEU A 373 -3.83 13.46 7.45
C LEU A 373 -3.82 12.20 8.31
N LYS A 374 -2.66 11.78 8.80
CA LYS A 374 -2.56 10.63 9.73
C LYS A 374 -3.37 10.89 11.01
N ALA A 375 -3.33 12.10 11.53
CA ALA A 375 -4.13 12.50 12.70
C ALA A 375 -5.64 12.47 12.45
N ARG A 376 -6.11 12.90 11.25
CA ARG A 376 -7.53 12.80 10.87
C ARG A 376 -7.95 11.36 10.66
N GLU A 377 -7.16 10.55 9.97
CA GLU A 377 -7.47 9.14 9.75
C GLU A 377 -7.45 8.34 11.07
N LEU A 378 -6.58 8.70 12.01
CA LEU A 378 -6.62 8.13 13.35
C LEU A 378 -7.94 8.47 14.08
N LYS A 379 -8.44 9.70 13.94
CA LYS A 379 -9.77 10.09 14.45
C LYS A 379 -10.89 9.29 13.76
N ASP A 380 -10.80 9.09 12.45
CA ASP A 380 -11.78 8.33 11.68
C ASP A 380 -11.78 6.85 12.09
N ALA A 381 -10.60 6.25 12.38
CA ALA A 381 -10.48 4.88 12.83
C ALA A 381 -11.30 4.58 14.09
N PHE A 382 -11.34 5.51 15.08
CA PHE A 382 -12.22 5.38 16.24
C PHE A 382 -13.69 5.25 15.83
N ALA A 383 -14.15 6.07 14.88
CA ALA A 383 -15.54 6.07 14.43
C ALA A 383 -15.86 4.82 13.58
N PHE A 384 -14.90 4.36 12.76
CA PHE A 384 -15.07 3.14 11.96
C PHE A 384 -15.20 1.91 12.85
N ILE A 385 -14.35 1.77 13.87
CA ILE A 385 -14.44 0.65 14.80
C ILE A 385 -15.77 0.67 15.56
N GLU A 386 -16.18 1.83 16.12
CA GLU A 386 -17.47 1.97 16.79
C GLU A 386 -18.63 1.57 15.87
N LYS A 387 -18.60 2.02 14.60
CA LYS A 387 -19.62 1.69 13.60
C LYS A 387 -19.58 0.21 13.21
N ALA A 388 -18.40 -0.37 12.96
CA ALA A 388 -18.26 -1.77 12.60
C ALA A 388 -18.78 -2.69 13.72
N LEU A 389 -18.44 -2.40 14.97
CA LEU A 389 -18.94 -3.15 16.12
C LEU A 389 -20.49 -3.15 16.24
N SER A 390 -21.16 -2.11 15.72
CA SER A 390 -22.63 -2.07 15.70
C SER A 390 -23.29 -3.07 14.76
N TYR A 391 -22.53 -3.66 13.81
CA TYR A 391 -23.00 -4.72 12.93
C TYR A 391 -22.77 -6.12 13.50
N ILE A 392 -22.00 -6.26 14.58
CA ILE A 392 -21.73 -7.55 15.21
C ILE A 392 -22.75 -7.78 16.32
N ASN A 393 -23.76 -8.58 16.03
CA ASN A 393 -24.88 -8.85 16.94
C ASN A 393 -24.86 -10.28 17.50
N VAL A 394 -23.89 -11.09 17.07
CA VAL A 394 -23.72 -12.50 17.49
C VAL A 394 -22.25 -12.76 17.77
N ASP A 395 -21.96 -13.77 18.58
CA ASP A 395 -20.60 -14.25 18.76
C ASP A 395 -20.06 -14.81 17.44
N ILE A 396 -18.90 -14.31 17.02
CA ILE A 396 -18.21 -14.86 15.85
C ILE A 396 -17.29 -15.98 16.36
N LYS A 397 -17.38 -17.15 15.73
CA LYS A 397 -16.53 -18.29 16.06
C LYS A 397 -15.39 -18.41 15.09
N ARG A 398 -14.26 -18.90 15.60
CA ARG A 398 -13.13 -19.27 14.78
C ARG A 398 -13.53 -20.29 13.74
N GLU A 399 -13.18 -20.04 12.49
CA GLU A 399 -13.39 -20.95 11.38
C GLU A 399 -12.06 -21.49 10.88
N LYS A 400 -12.02 -22.78 10.59
CA LYS A 400 -10.95 -23.44 9.85
C LYS A 400 -11.58 -23.97 8.57
N ASN A 401 -11.57 -23.15 7.54
CA ASN A 401 -12.13 -23.53 6.25
C ASN A 401 -11.01 -24.06 5.36
N GLU A 402 -11.08 -25.34 5.00
CA GLU A 402 -10.29 -25.89 3.92
C GLU A 402 -11.00 -25.58 2.60
N PHE A 403 -10.25 -25.14 1.61
CA PHE A 403 -10.74 -24.82 0.28
C PHE A 403 -9.81 -25.39 -0.78
N TYR A 404 -10.33 -25.53 -1.99
CA TYR A 404 -9.57 -25.97 -3.14
C TYR A 404 -9.78 -25.01 -4.31
N LEU A 405 -8.68 -24.40 -4.79
CA LEU A 405 -8.66 -23.56 -5.97
C LEU A 405 -8.39 -24.41 -7.21
N LYS A 406 -9.24 -24.30 -8.22
CA LYS A 406 -8.99 -24.94 -9.52
C LYS A 406 -7.79 -24.27 -10.21
N GLU A 407 -7.04 -25.05 -11.00
CA GLU A 407 -5.95 -24.55 -11.85
C GLU A 407 -6.47 -23.51 -12.86
N GLY A 408 -5.68 -22.46 -13.13
CA GLY A 408 -5.96 -21.45 -14.15
C GLY A 408 -6.93 -20.34 -13.74
N LEU A 409 -7.33 -20.26 -12.46
CA LEU A 409 -8.07 -19.08 -11.98
C LEU A 409 -7.13 -17.91 -11.78
N GLU A 410 -7.53 -16.72 -12.18
CA GLU A 410 -6.75 -15.50 -11.94
C GLU A 410 -7.62 -14.35 -11.44
N GLY A 411 -7.03 -13.44 -10.68
CA GLY A 411 -7.72 -12.27 -10.16
C GLY A 411 -6.79 -11.24 -9.53
N ILE A 412 -7.33 -10.02 -9.39
CA ILE A 412 -6.68 -8.90 -8.73
C ILE A 412 -7.52 -8.44 -7.56
N THR A 413 -6.86 -8.17 -6.43
CA THR A 413 -7.48 -7.54 -5.25
C THR A 413 -6.62 -6.40 -4.73
N SER A 414 -7.25 -5.46 -4.04
CA SER A 414 -6.54 -4.35 -3.40
C SER A 414 -7.12 -3.99 -2.05
N VAL A 415 -6.26 -3.53 -1.15
CA VAL A 415 -6.61 -2.98 0.16
C VAL A 415 -5.85 -1.69 0.42
N GLU A 416 -6.41 -0.81 1.24
CA GLU A 416 -5.73 0.39 1.73
C GLU A 416 -4.98 0.07 3.01
N THR A 417 -3.67 -0.17 2.92
CA THR A 417 -2.81 -0.31 4.10
C THR A 417 -2.56 1.04 4.75
N VAL A 418 -1.86 1.07 5.86
CA VAL A 418 -1.41 2.30 6.53
C VAL A 418 -0.45 3.13 5.67
N LYS A 419 0.22 2.51 4.70
CA LYS A 419 1.19 3.16 3.79
C LYS A 419 0.58 3.52 2.43
N GLY A 420 -0.59 2.97 2.10
CA GLY A 420 -1.31 3.21 0.85
C GLY A 420 -1.82 1.94 0.19
N GLU A 421 -2.07 2.00 -1.10
CA GLU A 421 -2.65 0.92 -1.88
C GLU A 421 -1.70 -0.27 -2.04
N LEU A 422 -2.09 -1.39 -1.48
CA LEU A 422 -1.55 -2.71 -1.77
C LEU A 422 -2.41 -3.38 -2.83
N VAL A 423 -1.81 -3.83 -3.94
CA VAL A 423 -2.49 -4.61 -4.97
C VAL A 423 -1.83 -5.97 -5.08
N VAL A 424 -2.64 -7.02 -5.13
CA VAL A 424 -2.17 -8.40 -5.32
C VAL A 424 -2.84 -9.02 -6.54
N TYR A 425 -2.03 -9.62 -7.39
CA TYR A 425 -2.48 -10.51 -8.46
C TYR A 425 -2.14 -11.94 -8.08
N GLY A 426 -3.05 -12.87 -8.38
CA GLY A 426 -2.86 -14.31 -8.22
C GLY A 426 -3.31 -15.08 -9.45
N LEU A 427 -2.49 -16.07 -9.86
CA LEU A 427 -2.83 -17.09 -10.85
C LEU A 427 -2.65 -18.45 -10.19
N THR A 428 -3.71 -19.25 -10.15
CA THR A 428 -3.68 -20.58 -9.53
C THR A 428 -3.08 -21.63 -10.44
N GLY A 429 -2.28 -22.51 -9.86
CA GLY A 429 -1.70 -23.67 -10.46
C GLY A 429 -2.33 -24.98 -9.98
N LYS A 430 -1.56 -26.07 -10.09
CA LYS A 430 -1.93 -27.40 -9.63
C LYS A 430 -1.84 -27.54 -8.10
N ASP A 431 -2.43 -28.60 -7.57
CA ASP A 431 -2.28 -29.05 -6.19
C ASP A 431 -2.62 -27.99 -5.14
N ASN A 432 -3.62 -27.14 -5.42
CA ASN A 432 -4.06 -26.05 -4.55
C ASN A 432 -2.92 -25.07 -4.23
N LYS A 433 -2.12 -24.71 -5.23
CA LYS A 433 -1.02 -23.74 -5.15
C LYS A 433 -1.24 -22.60 -6.13
N PHE A 434 -0.39 -21.59 -6.06
CA PHE A 434 -0.34 -20.51 -7.03
C PHE A 434 0.88 -20.67 -7.94
N ASP A 435 0.69 -20.57 -9.27
CA ASP A 435 1.78 -20.47 -10.22
C ASP A 435 2.43 -19.08 -10.20
N ARG A 436 1.62 -18.05 -9.89
CA ARG A 436 2.10 -16.68 -9.75
C ARG A 436 1.34 -15.94 -8.67
N ILE A 437 2.09 -15.31 -7.76
CA ILE A 437 1.65 -14.21 -6.90
C ILE A 437 2.51 -13.01 -7.26
N TYR A 438 1.90 -11.83 -7.32
CA TYR A 438 2.60 -10.57 -7.48
C TYR A 438 2.05 -9.54 -6.50
N PHE A 439 2.96 -8.84 -5.80
CA PHE A 439 2.64 -7.76 -4.88
C PHE A 439 3.09 -6.41 -5.44
N LYS A 440 2.16 -5.50 -5.72
CA LYS A 440 2.46 -4.08 -5.84
C LYS A 440 2.27 -3.45 -4.47
N THR A 441 3.35 -3.26 -3.75
CA THR A 441 3.32 -2.66 -2.42
C THR A 441 3.31 -1.14 -2.48
N PRO A 442 2.70 -0.43 -1.53
CA PRO A 442 2.69 1.03 -1.52
C PRO A 442 4.10 1.63 -1.35
N SER A 443 4.95 1.01 -0.53
CA SER A 443 6.31 1.50 -0.30
C SER A 443 7.17 1.45 -1.56
N PHE A 444 7.00 0.43 -2.42
CA PHE A 444 7.76 0.31 -3.66
C PHE A 444 7.64 1.55 -4.57
N THR A 445 6.44 2.11 -4.70
CA THR A 445 6.23 3.33 -5.49
C THR A 445 6.52 4.60 -4.71
N ASN A 446 6.20 4.65 -3.42
CA ASN A 446 6.31 5.86 -2.61
C ASN A 446 7.76 6.25 -2.26
N TRP A 447 8.72 5.29 -2.27
CA TRP A 447 10.14 5.59 -2.09
C TRP A 447 10.67 6.59 -3.11
N THR A 448 10.17 6.56 -4.35
CA THR A 448 10.55 7.56 -5.38
C THR A 448 10.02 8.96 -5.05
N GLY A 449 8.88 9.05 -4.37
CA GLY A 449 8.33 10.33 -3.89
C GLY A 449 9.17 10.97 -2.79
N MET A 450 9.82 10.15 -1.95
CA MET A 450 10.72 10.65 -0.92
C MET A 450 11.99 11.26 -1.52
N SER A 451 12.54 10.70 -2.60
CA SER A 451 13.69 11.31 -3.31
C SER A 451 13.39 12.72 -3.81
N GLU A 452 12.14 12.96 -4.23
CA GLU A 452 11.70 14.31 -4.66
C GLU A 452 11.44 15.24 -3.47
N ALA A 453 10.93 14.70 -2.36
CA ALA A 453 10.58 15.49 -1.17
C ALA A 453 11.78 16.09 -0.44
N VAL A 454 12.99 15.59 -0.69
CA VAL A 454 14.21 16.09 -0.03
C VAL A 454 15.00 17.08 -0.87
N LEU A 455 14.57 17.34 -2.10
CA LEU A 455 15.26 18.32 -2.97
C LEU A 455 15.13 19.72 -2.39
N GLU A 456 16.21 20.48 -2.45
CA GLU A 456 16.36 21.82 -1.89
C GLU A 456 16.34 21.88 -0.34
N GLU A 457 16.09 20.74 0.33
CA GLU A 457 16.19 20.59 1.79
C GLU A 457 17.65 20.33 2.22
N ILE A 458 17.91 20.35 3.53
CA ILE A 458 19.22 20.03 4.09
C ILE A 458 19.25 18.59 4.64
N ILE A 459 20.43 17.97 4.67
CA ILE A 459 20.57 16.58 5.16
C ILE A 459 19.97 16.34 6.56
N PRO A 460 20.10 17.28 7.55
CA PRO A 460 19.45 17.13 8.86
C PRO A 460 17.93 17.00 8.84
N ASP A 461 17.23 17.47 7.79
CA ASP A 461 15.78 17.34 7.66
C ASP A 461 15.34 15.99 7.06
N PHE A 462 16.27 15.25 6.45
CA PHE A 462 15.98 13.94 5.85
C PHE A 462 15.32 12.94 6.82
N PRO A 463 15.78 12.75 8.06
CA PRO A 463 15.12 11.84 9.00
C PRO A 463 13.65 12.18 9.23
N LEU A 464 13.35 13.46 9.44
CA LEU A 464 11.98 13.96 9.63
C LEU A 464 11.11 13.70 8.38
N ILE A 465 11.62 14.03 7.20
CA ILE A 465 10.93 13.79 5.92
C ILE A 465 10.67 12.30 5.76
N ASN A 466 11.70 11.46 5.91
CA ASN A 466 11.60 10.01 5.81
C ASN A 466 10.57 9.44 6.82
N LYS A 467 10.61 9.88 8.08
CA LYS A 467 9.65 9.44 9.09
C LYS A 467 8.21 9.85 8.76
N SER A 468 8.01 11.01 8.15
CA SER A 468 6.69 11.47 7.74
C SER A 468 6.06 10.59 6.65
N PHE A 469 6.89 10.04 5.74
CA PHE A 469 6.49 9.02 4.76
C PHE A 469 6.29 7.66 5.42
N ASN A 470 7.20 7.26 6.28
CA ASN A 470 7.24 5.98 6.99
C ASN A 470 7.13 4.76 6.07
N MET A 471 7.99 4.72 5.01
CA MET A 471 8.03 3.60 4.08
C MET A 471 8.64 2.35 4.73
N SER A 472 8.17 1.19 4.29
CA SER A 472 8.72 -0.11 4.69
C SER A 472 9.81 -0.56 3.73
N TYR A 473 10.96 -0.95 4.27
CA TYR A 473 12.03 -1.60 3.50
C TYR A 473 11.59 -3.00 3.09
N SER A 474 10.97 -3.74 4.01
CA SER A 474 10.51 -5.11 3.76
C SER A 474 9.43 -5.20 2.68
N GLU A 475 8.54 -4.20 2.56
CA GLU A 475 7.59 -4.11 1.44
C GLU A 475 8.27 -3.89 0.10
N ASN A 476 9.40 -3.20 0.08
CA ASN A 476 10.16 -2.97 -1.13
C ASN A 476 10.98 -4.21 -1.51
N ASP A 477 11.61 -4.84 -0.53
CA ASP A 477 12.53 -5.95 -0.75
C ASP A 477 11.81 -7.31 -0.95
N LYS A 478 10.54 -7.47 -0.53
CA LYS A 478 9.61 -8.63 -0.69
C LYS A 478 10.19 -9.99 -0.29
#